data_d90eb4c988332e9c7f2f10bc100eceb2
#
_entry.id   d90eb4c988332e9c7f2f10bc100eceb2
#
_cell.length_a   1.000
_cell.length_b   1.000
_cell.length_c   1.000
_cell.angle_alpha   90.00
_cell.angle_beta   90.00
_cell.angle_gamma   90.00
#
_symmetry.space_group_name_H-M   'P 1'
#
loop_
_entity.id
_entity.type
_entity.pdbx_description
1 polymer ?
#
loop_
_entity_poly.entity_id
_entity_poly.type
_entity_poly.pdbx_seq_one_letter_code
_entity_poly.pdbx_strand_id
1 'polypeptide(L)'
;MSAYTDALQLLARRELSEKQLRDRLTDRGHPAAEIARVVEHMLETKSLDDARVARAYARTAAGVKKRGRLRVMRELNAMGIARDVATEALAEVFADVDERALIAKALQKKMRGRPRISSAAEHARLYQFLIRQGFTPAGIAAALRTVGGRRDPDEE
;
A
#
# COMPACT_ATOMS: atom_id res chain seq x y z
N MET A 1 -29.38 -0.48 -17.70
CA MET A 1 -28.33 0.51 -17.99
C MET A 1 -27.19 -0.19 -18.70
N SER A 2 -26.56 0.43 -19.69
CA SER A 2 -25.45 -0.19 -20.42
C SER A 2 -24.20 -0.31 -19.57
N ALA A 3 -23.32 -1.23 -19.91
CA ALA A 3 -22.02 -1.36 -19.25
C ALA A 3 -21.17 -0.09 -19.39
N TYR A 4 -21.26 0.59 -20.52
CA TYR A 4 -20.58 1.86 -20.76
C TYR A 4 -21.03 2.95 -19.78
N THR A 5 -22.33 3.12 -19.62
CA THR A 5 -22.91 4.10 -18.69
C THR A 5 -22.52 3.77 -17.24
N ASP A 6 -22.62 2.51 -16.86
CA ASP A 6 -22.20 2.06 -15.53
C ASP A 6 -20.70 2.31 -15.29
N ALA A 7 -19.86 2.02 -16.27
CA ALA A 7 -18.43 2.28 -16.17
C ALA A 7 -18.13 3.77 -15.98
N LEU A 8 -18.76 4.64 -16.74
CA LEU A 8 -18.62 6.10 -16.57
C LEU A 8 -18.99 6.55 -15.16
N GLN A 9 -20.12 6.06 -14.64
CA GLN A 9 -20.56 6.40 -13.29
C GLN A 9 -19.60 5.91 -12.21
N LEU A 10 -19.10 4.69 -12.37
CA LEU A 10 -18.14 4.11 -11.42
C LEU A 10 -16.82 4.89 -11.41
N LEU A 11 -16.28 5.19 -12.58
CA LEU A 11 -15.03 5.94 -12.72
C LEU A 11 -15.16 7.41 -12.33
N ALA A 12 -16.35 7.99 -12.43
CA ALA A 12 -16.59 9.35 -11.96
C ALA A 12 -16.53 9.49 -10.43
N ARG A 13 -16.79 8.41 -9.70
CA ARG A 13 -16.75 8.40 -8.23
C ARG A 13 -15.34 8.25 -7.68
N ARG A 14 -14.55 7.41 -8.30
CA ARG A 14 -13.15 7.17 -7.91
C ARG A 14 -12.38 6.45 -9.00
N GLU A 15 -11.07 6.54 -8.95
CA GLU A 15 -10.18 5.72 -9.75
C GLU A 15 -10.35 4.23 -9.41
N LEU A 16 -10.41 3.39 -10.45
CA LEU A 16 -10.46 1.95 -10.33
C LEU A 16 -9.37 1.32 -11.19
N SER A 17 -8.82 0.19 -10.73
CA SER A 17 -8.01 -0.64 -11.60
C SER A 17 -8.89 -1.31 -12.66
N GLU A 18 -8.25 -1.78 -13.75
CA GLU A 18 -8.94 -2.52 -14.79
C GLU A 18 -9.72 -3.72 -14.22
N LYS A 19 -9.06 -4.50 -13.35
CA LYS A 19 -9.71 -5.64 -12.69
C LYS A 19 -10.90 -5.21 -11.83
N GLN A 20 -10.77 -4.16 -11.06
CA GLN A 20 -11.87 -3.66 -10.23
C GLN A 20 -13.07 -3.24 -11.08
N LEU A 21 -12.84 -2.56 -12.20
CA LEU A 21 -13.92 -2.19 -13.10
C LEU A 21 -14.59 -3.43 -13.71
N ARG A 22 -13.82 -4.39 -14.19
CA ARG A 22 -14.35 -5.66 -14.71
C ARG A 22 -15.22 -6.38 -13.69
N ASP A 23 -14.72 -6.52 -12.47
CA ASP A 23 -15.44 -7.19 -11.39
C ASP A 23 -16.77 -6.49 -11.07
N ARG A 24 -16.77 -5.17 -10.99
CA ARG A 24 -17.98 -4.40 -10.71
C ARG A 24 -19.03 -4.48 -11.82
N LEU A 25 -18.59 -4.47 -13.08
CA LEU A 25 -19.50 -4.62 -14.21
C LEU A 25 -20.07 -6.05 -14.28
N THR A 26 -19.25 -7.05 -13.94
CA THR A 26 -19.70 -8.43 -13.80
C THR A 26 -20.76 -8.58 -12.70
N ASP A 27 -20.53 -7.98 -11.55
CA ASP A 27 -21.48 -8.00 -10.42
C ASP A 27 -22.81 -7.32 -10.77
N ARG A 28 -22.80 -6.36 -11.68
CA ARG A 28 -24.02 -5.72 -12.20
C ARG A 28 -24.72 -6.52 -13.30
N GLY A 29 -24.17 -7.68 -13.65
CA GLY A 29 -24.80 -8.60 -14.59
C GLY A 29 -24.55 -8.32 -16.07
N HIS A 30 -23.57 -7.50 -16.41
CA HIS A 30 -23.24 -7.24 -17.81
C HIS A 30 -22.53 -8.45 -18.46
N PRO A 31 -22.82 -8.73 -19.75
CA PRO A 31 -22.15 -9.82 -20.46
C PRO A 31 -20.64 -9.58 -20.63
N ALA A 32 -19.86 -10.64 -20.59
CA ALA A 32 -18.39 -10.58 -20.71
C ALA A 32 -17.91 -9.86 -21.97
N ALA A 33 -18.57 -10.09 -23.11
CA ALA A 33 -18.22 -9.44 -24.37
C ALA A 33 -18.45 -7.92 -24.32
N GLU A 34 -19.52 -7.47 -23.68
CA GLU A 34 -19.80 -6.05 -23.49
C GLU A 34 -18.80 -5.41 -22.55
N ILE A 35 -18.46 -6.08 -21.45
CA ILE A 35 -17.43 -5.63 -20.51
C ILE A 35 -16.10 -5.46 -21.22
N ALA A 36 -15.70 -6.44 -22.02
CA ALA A 36 -14.41 -6.40 -22.76
C ALA A 36 -14.33 -5.18 -23.68
N ARG A 37 -15.39 -4.85 -24.40
CA ARG A 37 -15.45 -3.68 -25.29
C ARG A 37 -15.37 -2.36 -24.51
N VAL A 38 -16.08 -2.29 -23.41
CA VAL A 38 -16.07 -1.08 -22.56
C VAL A 38 -14.69 -0.87 -21.93
N VAL A 39 -14.08 -1.91 -21.41
CA VAL A 39 -12.74 -1.85 -20.81
C VAL A 39 -11.70 -1.41 -21.85
N GLU A 40 -11.74 -1.99 -23.05
CA GLU A 40 -10.84 -1.60 -24.15
C GLU A 40 -10.98 -0.10 -24.47
N HIS A 41 -12.21 0.38 -24.60
CA HIS A 41 -12.48 1.81 -24.83
C HIS A 41 -11.94 2.70 -23.69
N MET A 42 -12.14 2.31 -22.44
CA MET A 42 -11.65 3.07 -21.28
C MET A 42 -10.12 3.09 -21.20
N LEU A 43 -9.46 2.02 -21.63
CA LEU A 43 -7.99 1.99 -21.75
C LEU A 43 -7.50 2.94 -22.86
N GLU A 44 -8.14 2.93 -24.01
CA GLU A 44 -7.80 3.82 -25.14
C GLU A 44 -7.97 5.29 -24.78
N THR A 45 -9.02 5.65 -24.07
CA THR A 45 -9.30 7.02 -23.65
C THR A 45 -8.55 7.46 -22.38
N LYS A 46 -7.75 6.57 -21.80
CA LYS A 46 -7.05 6.81 -20.51
C LYS A 46 -8.00 7.05 -19.31
N SER A 47 -9.26 6.69 -19.45
CA SER A 47 -10.19 6.63 -18.31
C SER A 47 -9.85 5.51 -17.33
N LEU A 48 -9.24 4.43 -17.83
CA LEU A 48 -8.54 3.40 -17.06
C LEU A 48 -7.03 3.51 -17.30
N ASP A 49 -6.27 3.54 -16.22
CA ASP A 49 -4.80 3.55 -16.27
C ASP A 49 -4.26 2.99 -14.95
N ASP A 50 -3.90 1.73 -14.94
CA ASP A 50 -3.41 1.04 -13.74
C ASP A 50 -2.13 1.66 -13.19
N ALA A 51 -1.25 2.19 -14.03
CA ALA A 51 -0.06 2.90 -13.58
C ALA A 51 -0.41 4.17 -12.79
N ARG A 52 -1.38 4.94 -13.28
CA ARG A 52 -1.89 6.13 -12.58
C ARG A 52 -2.55 5.76 -11.25
N VAL A 53 -3.38 4.73 -11.26
CA VAL A 53 -4.04 4.21 -10.04
C VAL A 53 -3.00 3.76 -9.02
N ALA A 54 -1.98 3.01 -9.45
CA ALA A 54 -0.93 2.51 -8.58
C ALA A 54 -0.14 3.65 -7.93
N ARG A 55 0.25 4.67 -8.70
CA ARG A 55 0.97 5.84 -8.17
C ARG A 55 0.14 6.62 -7.15
N ALA A 56 -1.12 6.91 -7.47
CA ALA A 56 -2.01 7.64 -6.59
C ALA A 56 -2.25 6.88 -5.28
N TYR A 57 -2.51 5.58 -5.37
CA TYR A 57 -2.69 4.72 -4.21
C TYR A 57 -1.43 4.69 -3.34
N ALA A 58 -0.27 4.49 -3.95
CA ALA A 58 1.01 4.43 -3.23
C ALA A 58 1.34 5.76 -2.53
N ARG A 59 1.08 6.90 -3.16
CA ARG A 59 1.27 8.22 -2.53
C ARG A 59 0.41 8.40 -1.29
N THR A 60 -0.86 8.03 -1.35
CA THR A 60 -1.77 8.09 -0.21
C THR A 60 -1.34 7.11 0.89
N ALA A 61 -0.99 5.90 0.53
CA ALA A 61 -0.56 4.87 1.48
C ALA A 61 0.73 5.28 2.22
N ALA A 62 1.71 5.79 1.51
CA ALA A 62 2.98 6.25 2.10
C ALA A 62 2.82 7.56 2.86
N GLY A 63 2.15 8.55 2.27
CA GLY A 63 2.06 9.91 2.81
C GLY A 63 1.06 10.07 3.95
N VAL A 64 -0.13 9.52 3.81
CA VAL A 64 -1.23 9.66 4.79
C VAL A 64 -1.27 8.49 5.75
N LYS A 65 -1.29 7.27 5.23
CA LYS A 65 -1.44 6.04 6.04
C LYS A 65 -0.13 5.53 6.61
N LYS A 66 1.01 6.09 6.21
CA LYS A 66 2.35 5.71 6.68
C LYS A 66 2.65 4.21 6.52
N ARG A 67 2.14 3.60 5.45
CA ARG A 67 2.38 2.19 5.13
C ARG A 67 3.73 2.01 4.46
N GLY A 68 4.37 0.88 4.73
CA GLY A 68 5.61 0.49 4.09
C GLY A 68 5.39 -0.12 2.70
N ARG A 69 6.45 -0.13 1.91
CA ARG A 69 6.45 -0.57 0.51
C ARG A 69 5.90 -1.98 0.31
N LEU A 70 6.27 -2.93 1.18
CA LEU A 70 5.86 -4.34 1.04
C LEU A 70 4.33 -4.50 1.19
N ARG A 71 3.72 -3.76 2.09
CA ARG A 71 2.26 -3.76 2.25
C ARG A 71 1.58 -3.14 1.05
N VAL A 72 2.08 -2.02 0.56
CA VAL A 72 1.50 -1.34 -0.60
C VAL A 72 1.58 -2.23 -1.84
N MET A 73 2.69 -2.97 -2.03
CA MET A 73 2.80 -3.95 -3.10
C MET A 73 1.69 -5.03 -3.01
N ARG A 74 1.46 -5.57 -1.83
CA ARG A 74 0.40 -6.58 -1.63
C ARG A 74 -1.00 -6.00 -1.92
N GLU A 75 -1.24 -4.76 -1.50
CA GLU A 75 -2.51 -4.08 -1.73
C GLU A 75 -2.73 -3.79 -3.21
N LEU A 76 -1.70 -3.36 -3.95
CA LEU A 76 -1.78 -3.16 -5.39
C LEU A 76 -2.04 -4.47 -6.14
N ASN A 77 -1.37 -5.56 -5.74
CA ASN A 77 -1.62 -6.87 -6.32
C ASN A 77 -3.05 -7.35 -6.06
N ALA A 78 -3.59 -7.10 -4.88
CA ALA A 78 -4.98 -7.43 -4.53
C ALA A 78 -5.99 -6.62 -5.35
N MET A 79 -5.63 -5.41 -5.78
CA MET A 79 -6.42 -4.60 -6.71
C MET A 79 -6.35 -5.10 -8.15
N GLY A 80 -5.56 -6.13 -8.42
CA GLY A 80 -5.37 -6.70 -9.76
C GLY A 80 -4.37 -5.96 -10.63
N ILE A 81 -3.58 -5.06 -10.06
CA ILE A 81 -2.53 -4.36 -10.79
C ILE A 81 -1.34 -5.33 -11.00
N ALA A 82 -0.86 -5.42 -12.24
CA ALA A 82 0.24 -6.30 -12.59
C ALA A 82 1.51 -5.94 -11.81
N ARG A 83 2.29 -6.96 -11.47
CA ARG A 83 3.48 -6.81 -10.61
C ARG A 83 4.51 -5.84 -11.16
N ASP A 84 4.75 -5.84 -12.47
CA ASP A 84 5.67 -4.91 -13.13
C ASP A 84 5.19 -3.46 -13.04
N VAL A 85 3.90 -3.21 -13.25
CA VAL A 85 3.28 -1.89 -13.11
C VAL A 85 3.36 -1.42 -11.65
N ALA A 86 3.04 -2.28 -10.70
CA ALA A 86 3.13 -1.99 -9.27
C ALA A 86 4.57 -1.70 -8.84
N THR A 87 5.54 -2.50 -9.29
CA THR A 87 6.97 -2.32 -8.98
C THR A 87 7.47 -0.96 -9.45
N GLU A 88 7.12 -0.56 -10.66
CA GLU A 88 7.53 0.74 -11.21
C GLU A 88 6.90 1.91 -10.45
N ALA A 89 5.61 1.83 -10.14
CA ALA A 89 4.91 2.83 -9.34
C ALA A 89 5.52 2.99 -7.93
N LEU A 90 5.84 1.87 -7.28
CA LEU A 90 6.46 1.88 -5.95
C LEU A 90 7.88 2.44 -5.99
N ALA A 91 8.66 2.10 -7.01
CA ALA A 91 10.01 2.66 -7.19
C ALA A 91 9.96 4.19 -7.31
N GLU A 92 8.99 4.72 -8.07
CA GLU A 92 8.79 6.16 -8.24
C GLU A 92 8.34 6.84 -6.94
N VAL A 93 7.32 6.32 -6.28
CA VAL A 93 6.73 6.93 -5.09
C VAL A 93 7.65 6.83 -3.88
N PHE A 94 8.31 5.71 -3.69
CA PHE A 94 9.20 5.48 -2.55
C PHE A 94 10.65 5.92 -2.79
N ALA A 95 11.00 6.45 -3.95
CA ALA A 95 12.34 6.99 -4.22
C ALA A 95 12.73 8.08 -3.23
N ASP A 96 11.80 8.97 -2.88
CA ASP A 96 11.99 10.09 -1.97
C ASP A 96 11.47 9.82 -0.55
N VAL A 97 11.07 8.58 -0.26
CA VAL A 97 10.57 8.18 1.06
C VAL A 97 11.69 7.58 1.89
N ASP A 98 11.96 8.18 3.03
CA ASP A 98 12.88 7.64 4.01
C ASP A 98 12.17 6.62 4.91
N GLU A 99 12.43 5.33 4.68
CA GLU A 99 11.83 4.24 5.46
C GLU A 99 12.15 4.36 6.96
N ARG A 100 13.37 4.75 7.28
CA ARG A 100 13.79 4.93 8.68
C ARG A 100 12.95 5.99 9.39
N ALA A 101 12.68 7.09 8.71
CA ALA A 101 11.84 8.16 9.25
C ALA A 101 10.38 7.71 9.39
N LEU A 102 9.85 6.94 8.45
CA LEU A 102 8.50 6.38 8.53
C LEU A 102 8.37 5.41 9.71
N ILE A 103 9.33 4.50 9.88
CA ILE A 103 9.33 3.56 10.99
C ILE A 103 9.43 4.30 12.32
N ALA A 104 10.30 5.30 12.42
CA ALA A 104 10.45 6.11 13.63
C ALA A 104 9.14 6.80 14.02
N LYS A 105 8.43 7.36 13.06
CA LYS A 105 7.10 7.99 13.31
C LYS A 105 6.07 6.96 13.74
N ALA A 106 6.03 5.80 13.11
CA ALA A 106 5.11 4.72 13.47
C ALA A 106 5.38 4.22 14.90
N LEU A 107 6.65 4.04 15.26
CA LEU A 107 7.07 3.66 16.61
C LEU A 107 6.71 4.72 17.64
N GLN A 108 7.02 5.98 17.37
CA GLN A 108 6.71 7.09 18.29
C GLN A 108 5.22 7.13 18.61
N LYS A 109 4.37 7.00 17.58
CA LYS A 109 2.92 6.99 17.75
C LYS A 109 2.46 5.76 18.53
N LYS A 110 2.98 4.58 18.22
CA LYS A 110 2.59 3.32 18.86
C LYS A 110 3.05 3.25 20.32
N MET A 111 4.24 3.74 20.60
CA MET A 111 4.80 3.82 21.95
C MET A 111 4.29 5.01 22.76
N ARG A 112 3.42 5.84 22.17
CA ARG A 112 2.85 7.04 22.83
C ARG A 112 3.92 7.96 23.44
N GLY A 113 5.01 8.19 22.70
CA GLY A 113 6.11 9.04 23.12
C GLY A 113 7.04 8.45 24.17
N ARG A 114 6.86 7.18 24.59
CA ARG A 114 7.80 6.53 25.51
C ARG A 114 9.15 6.31 24.81
N PRO A 115 10.28 6.59 25.48
CA PRO A 115 11.60 6.57 24.83
C PRO A 115 12.20 5.17 24.65
N ARG A 116 11.72 4.18 25.40
CA ARG A 116 12.28 2.82 25.40
C ARG A 116 11.23 1.74 25.47
N ILE A 117 11.57 0.58 24.88
CA ILE A 117 10.77 -0.64 24.97
C ILE A 117 10.96 -1.24 26.37
N SER A 118 9.86 -1.63 27.02
CA SER A 118 9.85 -2.08 28.42
C SER A 118 10.05 -3.58 28.60
N SER A 119 9.83 -4.40 27.58
CA SER A 119 9.90 -5.86 27.70
C SER A 119 10.15 -6.55 26.34
N ALA A 120 10.58 -7.81 26.41
CA ALA A 120 10.70 -8.66 25.21
C ALA A 120 9.33 -8.87 24.52
N ALA A 121 8.26 -8.95 25.30
CA ALA A 121 6.90 -9.08 24.76
C ALA A 121 6.47 -7.84 23.99
N GLU A 122 6.77 -6.65 24.50
CA GLU A 122 6.52 -5.39 23.78
C GLU A 122 7.35 -5.30 22.50
N HIS A 123 8.62 -5.68 22.54
CA HIS A 123 9.50 -5.74 21.38
C HIS A 123 8.89 -6.62 20.28
N ALA A 124 8.42 -7.82 20.64
CA ALA A 124 7.80 -8.74 19.69
C ALA A 124 6.51 -8.16 19.09
N ARG A 125 5.66 -7.50 19.89
CA ARG A 125 4.44 -6.85 19.41
C ARG A 125 4.74 -5.70 18.45
N LEU A 126 5.72 -4.89 18.75
CA LEU A 126 6.15 -3.78 17.88
C LEU A 126 6.74 -4.30 16.57
N TYR A 127 7.56 -5.34 16.62
CA TYR A 127 8.09 -5.99 15.43
C TYR A 127 6.96 -6.47 14.51
N GLN A 128 5.99 -7.21 15.05
CA GLN A 128 4.85 -7.70 14.28
C GLN A 128 3.97 -6.57 13.74
N PHE A 129 3.76 -5.52 14.51
CA PHE A 129 3.05 -4.34 14.06
C PHE A 129 3.74 -3.70 12.83
N LEU A 130 5.04 -3.53 12.88
CA LEU A 130 5.80 -2.92 11.79
C LEU A 130 5.87 -3.83 10.54
N ILE A 131 5.95 -5.14 10.73
CA ILE A 131 5.81 -6.10 9.62
C ILE A 131 4.44 -5.95 8.94
N ARG A 132 3.35 -5.86 9.70
CA ARG A 132 2.01 -5.66 9.15
C ARG A 132 1.86 -4.31 8.45
N GLN A 133 2.57 -3.28 8.90
CA GLN A 133 2.62 -1.99 8.19
C GLN A 133 3.36 -2.06 6.86
N GLY A 134 4.14 -3.10 6.63
CA GLY A 134 4.81 -3.38 5.36
C GLY A 134 6.25 -2.89 5.28
N PHE A 135 6.88 -2.57 6.41
CA PHE A 135 8.28 -2.20 6.43
C PHE A 135 9.19 -3.43 6.26
N THR A 136 10.42 -3.19 5.79
CA THR A 136 11.39 -4.27 5.60
C THR A 136 11.90 -4.81 6.93
N PRO A 137 12.17 -6.12 7.05
CA PRO A 137 12.72 -6.70 8.27
C PRO A 137 14.03 -6.04 8.72
N ALA A 138 14.91 -5.70 7.77
CA ALA A 138 16.16 -5.01 8.07
C ALA A 138 15.93 -3.61 8.64
N GLY A 139 15.01 -2.84 8.05
CA GLY A 139 14.63 -1.51 8.54
C GLY A 139 14.01 -1.57 9.93
N ILE A 140 13.14 -2.53 10.17
CA ILE A 140 12.49 -2.75 11.47
C ILE A 140 13.55 -3.11 12.53
N ALA A 141 14.42 -4.05 12.24
CA ALA A 141 15.47 -4.47 13.17
C ALA A 141 16.39 -3.30 13.55
N ALA A 142 16.78 -2.49 12.57
CA ALA A 142 17.59 -1.30 12.82
C ALA A 142 16.88 -0.28 13.72
N ALA A 143 15.60 -0.02 13.47
CA ALA A 143 14.80 0.92 14.26
C ALA A 143 14.59 0.43 15.70
N LEU A 144 14.28 -0.85 15.89
CA LEU A 144 14.07 -1.43 17.22
C LEU A 144 15.35 -1.46 18.06
N ARG A 145 16.53 -1.59 17.43
CA ARG A 145 17.81 -1.45 18.14
C ARG A 145 17.99 -0.05 18.74
N THR A 146 17.47 0.98 18.09
CA THR A 146 17.59 2.37 18.55
C THR A 146 16.77 2.63 19.80
N VAL A 147 15.57 2.02 19.92
CA VAL A 147 14.66 2.19 21.06
C VAL A 147 14.70 1.04 22.05
N GLY A 148 15.38 -0.06 21.70
CA GLY A 148 15.46 -1.28 22.50
C GLY A 148 16.43 -1.24 23.67
N GLY A 149 17.03 -0.11 24.01
CA GLY A 149 18.05 0.00 25.07
C GLY A 149 19.20 -0.98 24.86
N ARG A 150 20.43 -0.51 24.64
CA ARG A 150 21.60 -1.36 24.79
C ARG A 150 21.53 -1.96 26.20
N ARG A 151 21.50 -3.28 26.30
CA ARG A 151 22.05 -3.92 27.46
C ARG A 151 23.53 -3.54 27.45
N ASP A 152 23.94 -2.70 28.37
CA ASP A 152 25.35 -2.53 28.63
C ASP A 152 25.91 -3.88 29.02
N PRO A 153 27.03 -4.33 28.40
CA PRO A 153 27.64 -5.62 28.73
C PRO A 153 28.26 -5.66 30.14
N ASP A 154 28.16 -4.58 30.91
CA ASP A 154 28.76 -4.42 32.23
C ASP A 154 27.76 -4.48 33.40
N GLU A 155 26.50 -4.84 33.19
CA GLU A 155 25.56 -5.17 34.26
C GLU A 155 25.50 -6.70 34.47
N GLU A 156 26.51 -7.29 35.04
CA GLU A 156 26.45 -8.54 35.78
C GLU A 156 26.52 -8.27 37.30
#